data_0cb840b5b7056e21149aec49ccb4260e
#
_entry.id   0cb840b5b7056e21149aec49ccb4260e
#
_cell.length_a   1.000
_cell.length_b   1.000
_cell.length_c   1.000
_cell.angle_alpha   90.00
_cell.angle_beta   90.00
_cell.angle_gamma   90.00
#
_symmetry.space_group_name_H-M   'P 1'
#
loop_
_entity.id
_entity.type
_entity.pdbx_description
1 polymer ?
#
loop_
_entity_poly.entity_id
_entity_poly.type
_entity_poly.pdbx_seq_one_letter_code
_entity_poly.pdbx_strand_id
1 'polypeptide(L)'
;TGDTGLASQPFVAISKQARASVVNISSVRKHTRKSIGPDPFFEDPLFRRFFGEEFERRTPGPRDYREQGLGSGVIVGSDGYIVTNNHVVDGMDEVTVSLPDKRTFKAKIIGTDPKTDVAVIKIDASDLPVLPWGDASQLQVGEMVLAVGNPFGLSQTVTMGIISAVGRANVGIVDYEDFIQTDAAINPGNSG
;
A
#
# COMPACT_ATOMS: atom_id res chain seq x y z
N THR A 1 -15.52 -20.55 31.71
CA THR A 1 -15.35 -19.47 30.76
C THR A 1 -13.90 -19.46 30.32
N GLY A 2 -13.68 -20.22 29.22
CA GLY A 2 -12.36 -20.55 28.75
C GLY A 2 -11.61 -19.35 28.16
N ASP A 3 -10.33 -19.41 28.33
CA ASP A 3 -9.23 -18.57 27.93
C ASP A 3 -9.11 -18.45 26.39
N THR A 4 -10.11 -17.84 25.73
CA THR A 4 -10.08 -17.55 24.29
C THR A 4 -9.21 -16.33 23.94
N GLY A 5 -8.72 -15.60 24.95
CA GLY A 5 -7.88 -14.44 24.79
C GLY A 5 -6.42 -14.74 24.45
N LEU A 6 -5.86 -15.86 24.89
CA LEU A 6 -4.42 -16.17 24.74
C LEU A 6 -4.04 -16.50 23.30
N ALA A 7 -4.90 -17.14 22.52
CA ALA A 7 -4.58 -17.50 21.14
C ALA A 7 -4.49 -16.29 20.17
N SER A 8 -5.18 -15.18 20.47
CA SER A 8 -5.17 -13.97 19.64
C SER A 8 -4.10 -12.95 20.04
N GLN A 9 -3.51 -13.07 21.22
CA GLN A 9 -2.52 -12.11 21.76
C GLN A 9 -1.32 -11.88 20.82
N PRO A 10 -0.71 -12.92 20.20
CA PRO A 10 0.40 -12.73 19.28
C PRO A 10 0.01 -11.83 18.08
N PHE A 11 -1.17 -12.03 17.50
CA PHE A 11 -1.67 -11.26 16.36
C PHE A 11 -1.96 -9.81 16.73
N VAL A 12 -2.47 -9.56 17.91
CA VAL A 12 -2.70 -8.21 18.45
C VAL A 12 -1.35 -7.47 18.59
N ALA A 13 -0.34 -8.14 19.15
CA ALA A 13 0.98 -7.56 19.35
C ALA A 13 1.66 -7.25 17.99
N ILE A 14 1.66 -8.20 17.05
CA ILE A 14 2.22 -8.04 15.71
C ILE A 14 1.49 -6.93 14.95
N SER A 15 0.15 -6.91 14.98
CA SER A 15 -0.66 -5.87 14.36
C SER A 15 -0.31 -4.48 14.89
N LYS A 16 -0.15 -4.36 16.21
CA LYS A 16 0.20 -3.08 16.85
C LYS A 16 1.58 -2.59 16.40
N GLN A 17 2.56 -3.49 16.31
CA GLN A 17 3.90 -3.17 15.83
C GLN A 17 3.88 -2.77 14.35
N ALA A 18 3.28 -3.57 13.48
CA ALA A 18 3.20 -3.32 12.06
C ALA A 18 2.48 -2.00 11.75
N ARG A 19 1.34 -1.76 12.39
CA ARG A 19 0.58 -0.52 12.23
C ARG A 19 1.38 0.74 12.57
N ALA A 20 2.31 0.68 13.51
CA ALA A 20 3.15 1.84 13.84
C ALA A 20 4.03 2.28 12.65
N SER A 21 4.41 1.34 11.78
CA SER A 21 5.30 1.57 10.64
C SER A 21 4.56 1.70 9.29
N VAL A 22 3.23 1.47 9.25
CA VAL A 22 2.44 1.60 8.02
C VAL A 22 1.79 2.97 7.96
N VAL A 23 2.06 3.69 6.88
CA VAL A 23 1.65 5.08 6.64
C VAL A 23 0.61 5.16 5.52
N ASN A 24 -0.15 6.26 5.49
CA ASN A 24 -0.98 6.61 4.34
C ASN A 24 -0.17 7.48 3.38
N ILE A 25 -0.34 7.23 2.09
CA ILE A 25 0.23 8.04 1.01
C ILE A 25 -0.92 8.63 0.20
N SER A 26 -0.91 9.95 0.07
CA SER A 26 -1.78 10.70 -0.82
C SER A 26 -0.93 11.39 -1.86
N SER A 27 -1.21 11.16 -3.13
CA SER A 27 -0.51 11.76 -4.26
C SER A 27 -1.48 12.60 -5.09
N VAL A 28 -0.98 13.68 -5.68
CA VAL A 28 -1.78 14.63 -6.46
C VAL A 28 -1.07 14.95 -7.76
N ARG A 29 -1.78 14.84 -8.88
CA ARG A 29 -1.37 15.37 -10.18
C ARG A 29 -2.12 16.67 -10.46
N LYS A 30 -1.39 17.73 -10.79
CA LYS A 30 -1.94 19.04 -11.14
C LYS A 30 -2.12 19.12 -12.66
N HIS A 31 -3.32 18.92 -13.18
CA HIS A 31 -3.57 19.13 -14.60
C HIS A 31 -3.65 20.62 -14.95
N THR A 32 -2.71 21.09 -15.77
CA THR A 32 -2.92 22.30 -16.57
C THR A 32 -3.92 21.93 -17.69
N ARG A 33 -5.04 22.65 -17.80
CA ARG A 33 -6.15 22.46 -18.75
C ARG A 33 -5.69 21.94 -20.11
N LYS A 34 -5.79 20.64 -20.38
CA LYS A 34 -5.96 20.02 -21.72
C LYS A 34 -5.95 18.50 -21.64
N SER A 35 -7.00 17.90 -21.09
CA SER A 35 -7.53 16.65 -21.63
C SER A 35 -8.72 16.19 -20.77
N ILE A 36 -9.88 16.15 -21.42
CA ILE A 36 -11.06 15.43 -20.92
C ILE A 36 -10.81 13.98 -21.33
N GLY A 37 -10.27 13.20 -20.39
CA GLY A 37 -10.09 11.75 -20.52
C GLY A 37 -10.45 11.08 -19.20
N PRO A 38 -10.81 9.78 -19.22
CA PRO A 38 -11.01 9.03 -17.98
C PRO A 38 -9.74 9.03 -17.13
N ASP A 39 -9.93 8.92 -15.83
CA ASP A 39 -8.87 8.98 -14.83
C ASP A 39 -7.86 7.82 -15.04
N PRO A 40 -6.56 8.09 -15.33
CA PRO A 40 -5.58 7.05 -15.59
C PRO A 40 -5.39 6.06 -14.44
N PHE A 41 -5.68 6.47 -13.20
CA PHE A 41 -5.59 5.59 -12.03
C PHE A 41 -6.61 4.44 -12.10
N PHE A 42 -7.82 4.72 -12.61
CA PHE A 42 -8.85 3.69 -12.80
C PHE A 42 -8.64 2.87 -14.08
N GLU A 43 -7.83 3.38 -15.01
CA GLU A 43 -7.44 2.64 -16.22
C GLU A 43 -6.22 1.74 -16.01
N ASP A 44 -5.51 1.85 -14.86
CA ASP A 44 -4.39 0.99 -14.53
C ASP A 44 -4.86 -0.48 -14.53
N PRO A 45 -4.27 -1.34 -15.38
CA PRO A 45 -4.63 -2.75 -15.46
C PRO A 45 -4.49 -3.48 -14.12
N LEU A 46 -3.55 -3.04 -13.26
CA LEU A 46 -3.35 -3.59 -11.92
C LEU A 46 -4.52 -3.25 -11.02
N PHE A 47 -4.93 -1.98 -11.00
CA PHE A 47 -6.06 -1.53 -10.21
C PHE A 47 -7.35 -2.25 -10.62
N ARG A 48 -7.64 -2.32 -11.93
CA ARG A 48 -8.83 -3.01 -12.45
C ARG A 48 -8.83 -4.50 -12.13
N ARG A 49 -7.68 -5.16 -12.18
CA ARG A 49 -7.55 -6.59 -11.90
C ARG A 49 -7.76 -6.95 -10.43
N PHE A 50 -7.33 -6.07 -9.50
CA PHE A 50 -7.48 -6.31 -8.07
C PHE A 50 -8.82 -5.84 -7.50
N PHE A 51 -9.41 -4.78 -8.06
CA PHE A 51 -10.55 -4.10 -7.45
C PHE A 51 -11.84 -4.12 -8.29
N GLY A 52 -11.79 -4.61 -9.53
CA GLY A 52 -12.93 -4.86 -10.40
C GLY A 52 -13.73 -3.63 -10.81
N GLU A 53 -14.73 -3.85 -11.69
CA GLU A 53 -15.58 -2.80 -12.27
C GLU A 53 -16.58 -2.17 -11.29
N GLU A 54 -16.73 -2.70 -10.11
CA GLU A 54 -17.76 -2.28 -9.15
C GLU A 54 -17.48 -0.91 -8.51
N PHE A 55 -16.21 -0.50 -8.52
CA PHE A 55 -15.79 0.81 -7.99
C PHE A 55 -16.09 1.96 -8.95
N GLU A 56 -16.12 1.73 -10.26
CA GLU A 56 -16.39 2.75 -11.29
C GLU A 56 -17.79 3.39 -11.18
N ARG A 57 -18.73 2.75 -10.52
CA ARG A 57 -20.15 3.21 -10.47
C ARG A 57 -20.45 4.28 -9.43
N ARG A 58 -19.47 4.70 -8.61
CA ARG A 58 -19.70 5.62 -7.47
C ARG A 58 -19.12 7.02 -7.61
N THR A 59 -18.58 7.42 -8.76
CA THR A 59 -18.00 8.74 -8.93
C THR A 59 -19.00 9.77 -9.43
N PRO A 60 -19.25 10.88 -8.72
CA PRO A 60 -20.04 12.01 -9.22
C PRO A 60 -19.22 12.86 -10.21
N GLY A 61 -19.90 13.39 -11.25
CA GLY A 61 -19.34 14.13 -12.38
C GLY A 61 -18.58 15.45 -12.11
N PRO A 62 -18.33 16.30 -13.13
CA PRO A 62 -17.11 17.10 -13.32
C PRO A 62 -16.97 18.25 -12.31
N ARG A 63 -15.94 18.17 -11.50
CA ARG A 63 -15.38 19.30 -10.73
C ARG A 63 -13.88 19.31 -10.97
N ASP A 64 -13.19 20.47 -10.86
CA ASP A 64 -11.75 20.63 -11.08
C ASP A 64 -10.97 19.38 -10.62
N TYR A 65 -10.61 18.53 -11.57
CA TYR A 65 -10.03 17.22 -11.29
C TYR A 65 -8.58 17.41 -10.84
N ARG A 66 -8.37 17.33 -9.54
CA ARG A 66 -7.09 16.89 -8.97
C ARG A 66 -7.15 15.37 -8.95
N GLU A 67 -6.40 14.74 -9.81
CA GLU A 67 -6.16 13.32 -9.74
C GLU A 67 -5.50 13.01 -8.39
N GLN A 68 -6.15 12.22 -7.55
CA GLN A 68 -5.66 11.85 -6.22
C GLN A 68 -5.41 10.35 -6.20
N GLY A 69 -4.15 9.97 -6.10
CA GLY A 69 -3.76 8.61 -5.74
C GLY A 69 -3.83 8.42 -4.22
N LEU A 70 -4.32 7.28 -3.77
CA LEU A 70 -4.32 6.87 -2.38
C LEU A 70 -3.68 5.50 -2.26
N GLY A 71 -2.74 5.37 -1.33
CA GLY A 71 -2.06 4.12 -1.06
C GLY A 71 -1.51 4.06 0.35
N SER A 72 -0.83 2.98 0.63
CA SER A 72 -0.07 2.76 1.85
C SER A 72 1.43 2.81 1.57
N GLY A 73 2.23 2.83 2.61
CA GLY A 73 3.67 2.64 2.56
C GLY A 73 4.19 2.10 3.88
N VAL A 74 5.37 1.53 3.83
CA VAL A 74 6.04 0.93 4.99
C VAL A 74 7.32 1.70 5.29
N ILE A 75 7.48 2.17 6.53
CA ILE A 75 8.71 2.81 7.00
C ILE A 75 9.78 1.74 7.13
N VAL A 76 10.86 1.87 6.37
CA VAL A 76 11.99 0.93 6.33
C VAL A 76 13.28 1.55 6.85
N GLY A 77 13.30 2.85 7.08
CA GLY A 77 14.42 3.57 7.69
C GLY A 77 13.92 4.56 8.74
N SER A 78 14.53 4.56 9.93
CA SER A 78 14.17 5.46 11.04
C SER A 78 14.38 6.94 10.71
N ASP A 79 15.15 7.22 9.68
CA ASP A 79 15.41 8.54 9.11
C ASP A 79 14.39 8.97 8.06
N GLY A 80 13.34 8.17 7.78
CA GLY A 80 12.21 8.54 6.93
C GLY A 80 12.16 7.90 5.55
N TYR A 81 12.91 6.84 5.28
CA TYR A 81 12.73 6.04 4.07
C TYR A 81 11.48 5.16 4.17
N ILE A 82 10.69 5.18 3.11
CA ILE A 82 9.41 4.47 3.01
C ILE A 82 9.38 3.74 1.67
N VAL A 83 8.97 2.48 1.69
CA VAL A 83 8.68 1.69 0.49
C VAL A 83 7.18 1.71 0.22
N THR A 84 6.82 1.84 -1.04
CA THR A 84 5.44 1.79 -1.55
C THR A 84 5.44 1.21 -2.96
N ASN A 85 4.28 1.13 -3.60
CA ASN A 85 4.19 0.75 -5.01
C ASN A 85 4.48 1.92 -5.94
N ASN A 86 5.06 1.62 -7.11
CA ASN A 86 5.33 2.62 -8.14
C ASN A 86 4.05 3.30 -8.61
N HIS A 87 2.98 2.54 -8.86
CA HIS A 87 1.71 3.10 -9.35
C HIS A 87 1.08 4.12 -8.38
N VAL A 88 1.44 4.12 -7.09
CA VAL A 88 0.95 5.10 -6.10
C VAL A 88 1.58 6.48 -6.31
N VAL A 89 2.79 6.55 -6.87
CA VAL A 89 3.58 7.80 -6.98
C VAL A 89 3.93 8.16 -8.42
N ASP A 90 3.69 7.27 -9.39
CA ASP A 90 4.08 7.47 -10.78
C ASP A 90 3.34 8.66 -11.42
N GLY A 91 4.10 9.56 -12.02
CA GLY A 91 3.59 10.76 -12.67
C GLY A 91 2.90 11.77 -11.75
N MET A 92 3.07 11.67 -10.44
CA MET A 92 2.47 12.58 -9.46
C MET A 92 3.36 13.79 -9.20
N ASP A 93 2.76 15.00 -9.11
CA ASP A 93 3.47 16.26 -8.83
C ASP A 93 3.76 16.46 -7.35
N GLU A 94 2.87 15.96 -6.48
CA GLU A 94 3.00 16.05 -5.03
C GLU A 94 2.68 14.72 -4.38
N VAL A 95 3.55 14.28 -3.48
CA VAL A 95 3.34 13.10 -2.65
C VAL A 95 3.38 13.53 -1.18
N THR A 96 2.35 13.16 -0.45
CA THR A 96 2.17 13.49 0.96
C THR A 96 2.03 12.20 1.76
N VAL A 97 2.76 12.09 2.85
CA VAL A 97 2.73 10.95 3.78
C VAL A 97 2.09 11.39 5.09
N SER A 98 1.08 10.64 5.53
CA SER A 98 0.45 10.81 6.85
C SER A 98 0.82 9.64 7.75
N LEU A 99 1.48 9.94 8.86
CA LEU A 99 1.88 8.96 9.87
C LEU A 99 0.69 8.53 10.73
N PRO A 100 0.78 7.40 11.45
CA PRO A 100 -0.26 6.94 12.37
C PRO A 100 -0.58 7.94 13.50
N ASP A 101 0.40 8.76 13.91
CA ASP A 101 0.25 9.83 14.90
C ASP A 101 -0.34 11.13 14.33
N LYS A 102 -0.80 11.09 13.06
CA LYS A 102 -1.41 12.20 12.31
C LYS A 102 -0.45 13.32 11.88
N ARG A 103 0.86 13.18 12.09
CA ARG A 103 1.84 14.07 11.46
C ARG A 103 1.83 13.83 9.96
N THR A 104 1.95 14.91 9.19
CA THR A 104 1.92 14.86 7.72
C THR A 104 3.17 15.52 7.17
N PHE A 105 3.77 14.88 6.17
CA PHE A 105 5.02 15.32 5.54
C PHE A 105 4.89 15.30 4.02
N LYS A 106 5.52 16.26 3.35
CA LYS A 106 5.81 16.13 1.92
C LYS A 106 6.91 15.10 1.72
N ALA A 107 6.71 14.20 0.78
CA ALA A 107 7.70 13.20 0.44
C ALA A 107 8.44 13.56 -0.85
N LYS A 108 9.69 13.13 -0.93
CA LYS A 108 10.50 13.14 -2.16
C LYS A 108 10.55 11.73 -2.71
N ILE A 109 10.31 11.54 -3.99
CA ILE A 109 10.53 10.28 -4.69
C ILE A 109 12.04 10.12 -4.84
N ILE A 110 12.59 9.03 -4.29
CA ILE A 110 14.02 8.70 -4.34
C ILE A 110 14.31 7.81 -5.54
N GLY A 111 13.44 6.85 -5.82
CA GLY A 111 13.55 5.96 -6.96
C GLY A 111 12.27 5.17 -7.17
N THR A 112 12.08 4.73 -8.40
CA THR A 112 10.93 3.94 -8.84
C THR A 112 11.40 2.82 -9.74
N ASP A 113 10.73 1.69 -9.67
CA ASP A 113 10.89 0.58 -10.60
C ASP A 113 9.52 0.12 -11.11
N PRO A 114 9.11 0.58 -12.30
CA PRO A 114 7.84 0.18 -12.90
C PRO A 114 7.76 -1.33 -13.20
N LYS A 115 8.90 -2.01 -13.39
CA LYS A 115 8.93 -3.43 -13.75
C LYS A 115 8.57 -4.34 -12.58
N THR A 116 8.85 -3.91 -11.36
CA THR A 116 8.50 -4.61 -10.12
C THR A 116 7.36 -3.94 -9.37
N ASP A 117 6.89 -2.78 -9.85
CA ASP A 117 5.93 -1.91 -9.19
C ASP A 117 6.37 -1.47 -7.79
N VAL A 118 7.66 -1.18 -7.60
CA VAL A 118 8.22 -0.72 -6.33
C VAL A 118 8.68 0.73 -6.43
N ALA A 119 8.44 1.50 -5.39
CA ALA A 119 8.97 2.86 -5.23
C ALA A 119 9.53 3.08 -3.83
N VAL A 120 10.55 3.93 -3.75
CA VAL A 120 11.11 4.43 -2.49
C VAL A 120 10.89 5.93 -2.42
N ILE A 121 10.30 6.38 -1.34
CA ILE A 121 10.09 7.79 -1.04
C ILE A 121 10.75 8.16 0.29
N LYS A 122 10.99 9.44 0.51
CA LYS A 122 11.67 9.98 1.68
C LYS A 122 10.90 11.14 2.27
N ILE A 123 10.68 11.11 3.56
CA ILE A 123 10.17 12.25 4.35
C ILE A 123 11.26 12.83 5.25
N ASP A 124 11.14 14.09 5.59
CA ASP A 124 12.05 14.76 6.52
C ASP A 124 11.56 14.57 7.96
N ALA A 125 11.87 13.39 8.51
CA ALA A 125 11.53 12.98 9.86
C ALA A 125 12.58 11.99 10.38
N SER A 126 12.72 11.91 11.71
CA SER A 126 13.64 11.00 12.40
C SER A 126 12.92 10.22 13.49
N ASP A 127 13.62 9.22 14.02
CA ASP A 127 13.16 8.38 15.14
C ASP A 127 11.82 7.69 14.84
N LEU A 128 11.62 7.32 13.57
CA LEU A 128 10.41 6.65 13.12
C LEU A 128 10.44 5.16 13.45
N PRO A 129 9.29 4.56 13.77
CA PRO A 129 9.17 3.12 13.94
C PRO A 129 9.40 2.42 12.59
N VAL A 130 10.31 1.48 12.55
CA VAL A 130 10.69 0.71 11.36
C VAL A 130 10.14 -0.70 11.46
N LEU A 131 9.58 -1.21 10.36
CA LEU A 131 9.25 -2.61 10.22
C LEU A 131 10.48 -3.37 9.68
N PRO A 132 10.98 -4.40 10.37
CA PRO A 132 12.11 -5.18 9.89
C PRO A 132 11.73 -6.00 8.65
N TRP A 133 12.69 -6.15 7.73
CA TRP A 133 12.54 -7.03 6.58
C TRP A 133 12.49 -8.49 7.00
N GLY A 134 11.59 -9.24 6.40
CA GLY A 134 11.56 -10.71 6.46
C GLY A 134 12.34 -11.33 5.31
N ASP A 135 12.56 -12.64 5.41
CA ASP A 135 13.13 -13.44 4.34
C ASP A 135 12.03 -14.25 3.64
N ALA A 136 11.59 -13.76 2.48
CA ALA A 136 10.53 -14.41 1.71
C ALA A 136 10.91 -15.83 1.23
N SER A 137 12.20 -16.16 1.14
CA SER A 137 12.65 -17.50 0.74
C SER A 137 12.35 -18.59 1.77
N GLN A 138 12.07 -18.21 3.00
CA GLN A 138 11.75 -19.12 4.11
C GLN A 138 10.23 -19.36 4.26
N LEU A 139 9.41 -18.63 3.53
CA LEU A 139 7.97 -18.73 3.65
C LEU A 139 7.43 -20.09 3.19
N GLN A 140 6.49 -20.63 3.94
CA GLN A 140 5.84 -21.90 3.67
C GLN A 140 4.33 -21.74 3.47
N VAL A 141 3.78 -22.51 2.54
CA VAL A 141 2.32 -22.59 2.38
C VAL A 141 1.67 -23.08 3.66
N GLY A 142 0.63 -22.38 4.09
CA GLY A 142 -0.09 -22.63 5.35
C GLY A 142 0.36 -21.74 6.50
N GLU A 143 1.45 -20.98 6.39
CA GLU A 143 1.83 -20.00 7.42
C GLU A 143 0.81 -18.89 7.52
N MET A 144 0.52 -18.44 8.74
CA MET A 144 -0.38 -17.33 9.00
C MET A 144 0.28 -16.00 8.64
N VAL A 145 -0.46 -15.13 7.96
CA VAL A 145 -0.01 -13.80 7.55
C VAL A 145 -1.04 -12.74 7.90
N LEU A 146 -0.55 -11.52 8.10
CA LEU A 146 -1.36 -10.33 8.25
C LEU A 146 -1.08 -9.39 7.07
N ALA A 147 -2.15 -8.90 6.43
CA ALA A 147 -2.06 -7.77 5.51
C ALA A 147 -2.46 -6.48 6.27
N VAL A 148 -1.60 -5.47 6.19
CA VAL A 148 -1.79 -4.20 6.91
C VAL A 148 -1.75 -3.07 5.89
N GLY A 149 -2.77 -2.22 5.88
CA GLY A 149 -2.84 -1.04 5.04
C GLY A 149 -3.42 0.16 5.78
N ASN A 150 -3.27 1.34 5.18
CA ASN A 150 -3.82 2.60 5.69
C ASN A 150 -4.48 3.41 4.58
N PRO A 151 -5.54 2.87 3.92
CA PRO A 151 -6.08 3.40 2.67
C PRO A 151 -6.60 4.84 2.75
N PHE A 152 -7.10 5.26 3.90
CA PHE A 152 -7.77 6.56 4.01
C PHE A 152 -7.13 7.49 5.05
N GLY A 153 -5.99 7.11 5.65
CA GLY A 153 -5.35 7.89 6.71
C GLY A 153 -6.16 8.04 8.00
N LEU A 154 -7.38 7.48 8.04
CA LEU A 154 -8.30 7.58 9.18
C LEU A 154 -8.15 6.42 10.14
N SER A 155 -8.03 5.19 9.60
CA SER A 155 -7.84 3.97 10.36
C SER A 155 -7.09 2.94 9.53
N GLN A 156 -6.09 2.34 10.13
CA GLN A 156 -5.37 1.23 9.52
C GLN A 156 -6.24 -0.02 9.54
N THR A 157 -6.23 -0.74 8.44
CA THR A 157 -6.93 -2.02 8.28
C THR A 157 -5.92 -3.15 8.44
N VAL A 158 -6.30 -4.18 9.18
CA VAL A 158 -5.53 -5.42 9.33
C VAL A 158 -6.45 -6.57 8.95
N THR A 159 -6.02 -7.38 8.01
CA THR A 159 -6.68 -8.63 7.63
C THR A 159 -5.75 -9.80 7.88
N MET A 160 -6.28 -10.99 8.09
CA MET A 160 -5.51 -12.20 8.38
C MET A 160 -5.89 -13.30 7.41
N GLY A 161 -4.91 -14.06 7.00
CA GLY A 161 -5.05 -15.25 6.16
C GLY A 161 -3.83 -16.14 6.29
N ILE A 162 -3.65 -17.00 5.29
CA ILE A 162 -2.49 -17.88 5.19
C ILE A 162 -1.75 -17.63 3.87
N ILE A 163 -0.51 -18.07 3.80
CA ILE A 163 0.21 -18.22 2.53
C ILE A 163 -0.43 -19.38 1.75
N SER A 164 -1.07 -19.05 0.63
CA SER A 164 -1.74 -20.02 -0.24
C SER A 164 -0.79 -20.59 -1.29
N ALA A 165 0.20 -19.79 -1.75
CA ALA A 165 1.26 -20.21 -2.65
C ALA A 165 2.43 -19.22 -2.59
N VAL A 166 3.62 -19.67 -2.99
CA VAL A 166 4.83 -18.86 -3.18
C VAL A 166 5.33 -19.01 -4.61
N GLY A 167 6.16 -18.06 -5.09
CA GLY A 167 6.77 -18.14 -6.42
C GLY A 167 5.77 -18.03 -7.57
N ARG A 168 4.67 -17.25 -7.40
CA ARG A 168 3.70 -17.05 -8.47
C ARG A 168 4.25 -16.07 -9.50
N ALA A 169 4.56 -16.60 -10.68
CA ALA A 169 5.02 -15.88 -11.86
C ALA A 169 4.00 -16.02 -13.01
N ASN A 170 4.12 -15.16 -14.02
CA ASN A 170 3.26 -15.11 -15.20
C ASN A 170 1.77 -14.82 -14.88
N VAL A 171 1.52 -14.08 -13.84
CA VAL A 171 0.18 -13.59 -13.48
C VAL A 171 -0.22 -12.43 -14.40
N GLY A 172 0.76 -11.73 -15.01
CA GLY A 172 0.58 -10.63 -15.95
C GLY A 172 0.23 -9.31 -15.26
N ILE A 173 0.81 -9.10 -14.08
CA ILE A 173 0.63 -7.89 -13.28
C ILE A 173 1.79 -6.92 -13.52
N VAL A 174 3.03 -7.42 -13.43
CA VAL A 174 4.28 -6.66 -13.67
C VAL A 174 5.25 -7.52 -14.50
N ASP A 175 6.35 -6.92 -14.98
CA ASP A 175 7.34 -7.62 -15.82
C ASP A 175 8.13 -8.68 -15.03
N TYR A 176 8.42 -8.39 -13.76
CA TYR A 176 9.13 -9.30 -12.85
C TYR A 176 8.21 -9.72 -11.72
N GLU A 177 7.79 -10.96 -11.75
CA GLU A 177 6.84 -11.53 -10.82
C GLU A 177 7.45 -12.67 -10.02
N ASP A 178 7.34 -12.58 -8.70
CA ASP A 178 7.60 -13.64 -7.73
C ASP A 178 6.65 -13.42 -6.55
N PHE A 179 5.34 -13.50 -6.84
CA PHE A 179 4.33 -13.12 -5.87
C PHE A 179 4.07 -14.20 -4.82
N ILE A 180 3.81 -13.74 -3.62
CA ILE A 180 3.23 -14.51 -2.53
C ILE A 180 1.71 -14.41 -2.65
N GLN A 181 1.04 -15.57 -2.79
CA GLN A 181 -0.41 -15.62 -2.78
C GLN A 181 -0.92 -15.84 -1.36
N THR A 182 -1.95 -15.08 -0.98
CA THR A 182 -2.64 -15.21 0.31
C THR A 182 -4.15 -15.13 0.12
N ASP A 183 -4.92 -15.69 1.06
CA ASP A 183 -6.36 -15.50 1.19
C ASP A 183 -6.72 -14.40 2.20
N ALA A 184 -5.73 -13.73 2.81
CA ALA A 184 -5.97 -12.49 3.54
C ALA A 184 -6.64 -11.47 2.63
N ALA A 185 -7.73 -10.84 3.07
CA ALA A 185 -8.46 -9.88 2.26
C ALA A 185 -7.56 -8.67 1.90
N ILE A 186 -7.34 -8.48 0.61
CA ILE A 186 -6.64 -7.31 0.05
C ILE A 186 -7.71 -6.37 -0.51
N ASN A 187 -7.73 -5.15 -0.01
CA ASN A 187 -8.73 -4.13 -0.36
C ASN A 187 -8.05 -2.91 -0.99
N PRO A 188 -8.82 -2.04 -1.71
CA PRO A 188 -8.32 -0.77 -2.21
C PRO A 188 -7.62 0.04 -1.12
N GLY A 189 -6.38 0.52 -1.43
CA GLY A 189 -5.55 1.28 -0.50
C GLY A 189 -4.60 0.46 0.39
N ASN A 190 -4.63 -0.88 0.30
CA ASN A 190 -3.57 -1.71 0.88
C ASN A 190 -2.31 -1.71 -0.03
N SER A 191 -2.37 -1.12 -1.22
CA SER A 191 -1.21 -0.94 -2.12
C SER A 191 -0.13 -0.11 -1.43
N GLY A 192 1.08 -0.70 -1.35
CA GLY A 192 2.24 -0.08 -0.70
C GLY A 192 2.95 -0.96 0.27
#